data_daa42ee968c85b6a4766cad30d6d65cd
#
_entry.id   daa42ee968c85b6a4766cad30d6d65cd
#
_cell.length_a   1.000
_cell.length_b   1.000
_cell.length_c   1.000
_cell.angle_alpha   90.00
_cell.angle_beta   90.00
_cell.angle_gamma   90.00
#
_symmetry.space_group_name_H-M   'P 1'
#
loop_
_entity.id
_entity.type
_entity.pdbx_description
1 polymer ?
#
loop_
_entity_poly.entity_id
_entity_poly.type
_entity_poly.pdbx_seq_one_letter_code
_entity_poly.pdbx_strand_id
1 'polypeptide(L)'
;NLIENLYKDSREDSEIKEKFNNEIKSEIPILTEYKEVTHRPIEVFSKDYQTYCFKDFGIYIWRNEDEYFSIRCGLLGQNGVGGHSHYDQLAIECFTNRNWIARDPGTGTYTDNTELRNKFRSLGYHWGPRADIKFPNEDEFDCFRLNYMSDGEVLTYYKNGFLGYADFYGKRIYRKIEIENGIVTIEDYSK
;
A
#
# COMPACT_ATOMS: atom_id res chain seq x y z
N ASN A 1 8.76 27.29 6.25
CA ASN A 1 8.38 26.51 5.11
C ASN A 1 8.18 25.06 5.52
N LEU A 2 6.91 24.63 5.65
CA LEU A 2 6.56 23.30 6.17
C LEU A 2 7.10 22.17 5.28
N ILE A 3 7.30 22.44 4.01
CA ILE A 3 7.80 21.48 3.00
C ILE A 3 9.32 21.28 3.12
N GLU A 4 10.09 22.32 3.45
CA GLU A 4 11.55 22.22 3.59
C GLU A 4 12.00 21.49 4.85
N ASN A 5 11.19 21.47 5.92
CA ASN A 5 11.49 20.71 7.14
C ASN A 5 11.24 19.20 7.03
N LEU A 6 10.54 18.74 5.99
CA LEU A 6 10.35 17.32 5.68
C LEU A 6 11.54 16.72 4.91
N TYR A 7 12.52 17.54 4.47
CA TYR A 7 13.58 17.14 3.54
C TYR A 7 14.99 17.21 4.12
N LYS A 8 15.15 17.35 5.42
CA LYS A 8 16.48 17.25 6.03
C LYS A 8 16.67 15.90 6.68
N ASP A 9 16.97 14.89 5.88
CA ASP A 9 17.90 13.87 6.31
C ASP A 9 18.42 13.02 5.13
N SER A 10 19.46 13.52 4.47
CA SER A 10 20.19 12.78 3.43
C SER A 10 21.44 12.08 3.98
N ARG A 11 21.59 11.95 5.29
CA ARG A 11 22.76 11.32 5.92
C ARG A 11 22.57 9.84 6.29
N GLU A 12 21.42 9.23 6.00
CA GLU A 12 21.04 7.98 6.63
C GLU A 12 20.63 6.84 5.69
N ASP A 13 20.90 6.92 4.39
CA ASP A 13 20.49 5.84 3.49
C ASP A 13 21.10 4.46 3.89
N SER A 14 22.30 4.45 4.46
CA SER A 14 22.94 3.18 4.89
C SER A 14 22.42 2.70 6.25
N GLU A 15 22.27 3.59 7.21
CA GLU A 15 21.76 3.25 8.55
C GLU A 15 20.27 2.90 8.49
N ILE A 16 19.50 3.61 7.68
CA ILE A 16 18.08 3.32 7.46
C ILE A 16 17.91 2.01 6.71
N LYS A 17 18.74 1.73 5.70
CA LYS A 17 18.73 0.44 5.00
C LYS A 17 19.13 -0.70 5.91
N GLU A 18 20.10 -0.49 6.79
CA GLU A 18 20.52 -1.48 7.78
C GLU A 18 19.43 -1.70 8.82
N LYS A 19 18.81 -0.63 9.31
CA LYS A 19 17.66 -0.69 10.22
C LYS A 19 16.48 -1.41 9.56
N PHE A 20 16.14 -1.08 8.33
CA PHE A 20 15.11 -1.74 7.54
C PHE A 20 15.40 -3.23 7.38
N ASN A 21 16.63 -3.61 6.98
CA ASN A 21 17.02 -4.99 6.85
C ASN A 21 17.04 -5.74 8.20
N ASN A 22 17.32 -5.04 9.31
CA ASN A 22 17.29 -5.61 10.64
C ASN A 22 15.86 -5.74 11.16
N GLU A 23 14.98 -4.77 10.90
CA GLU A 23 13.55 -4.86 11.19
C GLU A 23 12.90 -5.97 10.37
N ILE A 24 13.17 -6.05 9.07
CA ILE A 24 12.74 -7.18 8.25
C ILE A 24 13.30 -8.50 8.81
N LYS A 25 14.58 -8.57 9.19
CA LYS A 25 15.18 -9.78 9.76
C LYS A 25 14.62 -10.10 11.15
N SER A 26 14.21 -9.11 11.93
CA SER A 26 13.54 -9.33 13.21
C SER A 26 12.08 -9.77 13.04
N GLU A 27 11.41 -9.28 12.00
CA GLU A 27 10.08 -9.72 11.61
C GLU A 27 10.10 -11.02 10.77
N ILE A 28 11.17 -11.29 10.03
CA ILE A 28 11.36 -12.53 9.27
C ILE A 28 11.27 -13.80 10.13
N PRO A 29 11.73 -13.89 11.38
CA PRO A 29 11.43 -15.04 12.23
C PRO A 29 9.92 -15.21 12.46
N ILE A 30 9.16 -14.13 12.49
CA ILE A 30 7.70 -14.15 12.46
C ILE A 30 7.22 -14.52 11.06
N LEU A 31 7.87 -14.03 10.02
CA LEU A 31 7.58 -14.32 8.61
C LEU A 31 8.04 -15.71 8.15
N THR A 32 8.88 -16.45 8.89
CA THR A 32 9.19 -17.87 8.55
C THR A 32 7.96 -18.75 8.54
N GLU A 33 6.90 -18.32 9.22
CA GLU A 33 5.60 -18.96 9.15
C GLU A 33 4.71 -18.41 8.00
N TYR A 34 5.15 -17.33 7.31
CA TYR A 34 4.44 -16.73 6.20
C TYR A 34 5.01 -17.21 4.88
N LYS A 35 4.14 -17.45 3.92
CA LYS A 35 4.53 -17.79 2.56
C LYS A 35 4.56 -16.52 1.72
N GLU A 36 5.60 -16.38 0.91
CA GLU A 36 5.59 -15.41 -0.17
C GLU A 36 4.49 -15.81 -1.16
N VAL A 37 3.55 -14.91 -1.41
CA VAL A 37 2.42 -15.13 -2.33
C VAL A 37 2.53 -14.31 -3.61
N THR A 38 3.41 -13.32 -3.62
CA THR A 38 3.63 -12.46 -4.79
C THR A 38 5.08 -11.99 -4.82
N HIS A 39 5.68 -12.09 -5.99
CA HIS A 39 6.94 -11.42 -6.31
C HIS A 39 6.78 -10.73 -7.67
N ARG A 40 6.77 -9.41 -7.69
CA ARG A 40 6.50 -8.64 -8.91
C ARG A 40 7.48 -7.47 -9.06
N PRO A 41 8.50 -7.60 -9.90
CA PRO A 41 9.32 -6.49 -10.33
C PRO A 41 8.60 -5.66 -11.42
N ILE A 42 8.67 -4.33 -11.32
CA ILE A 42 8.13 -3.39 -12.29
C ILE A 42 9.20 -2.34 -12.58
N GLU A 43 9.56 -2.13 -13.83
CA GLU A 43 10.40 -1.01 -14.22
C GLU A 43 9.57 0.29 -14.14
N VAL A 44 9.89 1.15 -13.16
CA VAL A 44 9.12 2.37 -12.91
C VAL A 44 9.96 3.60 -13.18
N PHE A 45 11.13 3.72 -12.56
CA PHE A 45 11.91 4.94 -12.55
C PHE A 45 13.09 4.87 -13.51
N SER A 46 13.06 5.72 -14.54
CA SER A 46 14.18 5.90 -15.49
C SER A 46 15.16 6.98 -15.03
N LYS A 47 14.77 7.79 -14.02
CA LYS A 47 15.51 8.91 -13.46
C LYS A 47 15.39 8.92 -11.93
N ASP A 48 16.15 9.80 -11.29
CA ASP A 48 16.00 10.09 -9.87
C ASP A 48 14.56 10.50 -9.52
N TYR A 49 14.11 10.11 -8.33
CA TYR A 49 12.79 10.39 -7.82
C TYR A 49 12.84 10.99 -6.41
N GLN A 50 11.77 11.63 -6.03
CA GLN A 50 11.54 12.15 -4.69
C GLN A 50 10.51 11.30 -3.95
N THR A 51 10.56 11.34 -2.62
CA THR A 51 9.65 10.61 -1.75
C THR A 51 8.76 11.57 -0.97
N TYR A 52 7.50 11.19 -0.78
CA TYR A 52 6.54 11.97 0.00
C TYR A 52 5.77 11.02 0.92
N CYS A 53 5.60 11.44 2.17
CA CYS A 53 4.94 10.66 3.20
C CYS A 53 3.80 11.47 3.81
N PHE A 54 2.58 10.99 3.64
CA PHE A 54 1.37 11.57 4.21
C PHE A 54 0.78 10.59 5.23
N LYS A 55 1.42 10.50 6.41
CA LYS A 55 1.10 9.49 7.44
C LYS A 55 -0.35 9.51 7.88
N ASP A 56 -0.93 10.69 8.06
CA ASP A 56 -2.32 10.84 8.51
C ASP A 56 -3.33 10.35 7.47
N PHE A 57 -2.94 10.36 6.19
CA PHE A 57 -3.70 9.77 5.09
C PHE A 57 -3.31 8.33 4.81
N GLY A 58 -2.17 7.88 5.33
CA GLY A 58 -1.62 6.58 5.02
C GLY A 58 -1.22 6.43 3.55
N ILE A 59 -0.65 7.47 2.94
CA ILE A 59 -0.19 7.46 1.55
C ILE A 59 1.30 7.75 1.50
N TYR A 60 2.02 6.88 0.81
CA TYR A 60 3.47 6.92 0.63
C TYR A 60 3.77 6.93 -0.85
N ILE A 61 4.57 7.90 -1.31
CA ILE A 61 4.74 8.20 -2.74
C ILE A 61 6.22 8.28 -3.09
N TRP A 62 6.58 7.71 -4.21
CA TRP A 62 7.82 7.90 -4.95
C TRP A 62 7.47 8.48 -6.32
N ARG A 63 8.06 9.58 -6.70
CA ARG A 63 7.75 10.19 -7.99
C ARG A 63 8.84 11.11 -8.52
N ASN A 64 8.88 11.28 -9.85
CA ASN A 64 9.51 12.38 -10.55
C ASN A 64 8.50 13.09 -11.46
N GLU A 65 8.94 13.79 -12.50
CA GLU A 65 8.06 14.51 -13.42
C GLU A 65 7.23 13.57 -14.31
N ASP A 66 7.81 12.41 -14.66
CA ASP A 66 7.27 11.49 -15.66
C ASP A 66 6.71 10.19 -15.07
N GLU A 67 7.07 9.87 -13.83
CA GLU A 67 6.86 8.55 -13.24
C GLU A 67 6.35 8.67 -11.81
N TYR A 68 5.47 7.76 -11.43
CA TYR A 68 4.79 7.77 -10.15
C TYR A 68 4.57 6.35 -9.63
N PHE A 69 4.86 6.16 -8.36
CA PHE A 69 4.50 4.96 -7.62
C PHE A 69 4.01 5.35 -6.22
N SER A 70 2.96 4.72 -5.76
CA SER A 70 2.46 4.93 -4.40
C SER A 70 1.91 3.66 -3.78
N ILE A 71 1.80 3.67 -2.46
CA ILE A 71 1.11 2.66 -1.68
C ILE A 71 0.20 3.33 -0.64
N ARG A 72 -0.98 2.74 -0.44
CA ARG A 72 -1.91 3.08 0.62
C ARG A 72 -1.67 2.15 1.83
N CYS A 73 -1.37 2.72 3.01
CA CYS A 73 -1.30 1.98 4.26
C CYS A 73 -1.50 2.95 5.44
N GLY A 74 -2.57 2.81 6.18
CA GLY A 74 -2.88 3.71 7.30
C GLY A 74 -4.30 3.52 7.83
N LEU A 75 -4.80 4.50 8.57
CA LEU A 75 -6.14 4.45 9.16
C LEU A 75 -7.21 4.26 8.09
N LEU A 76 -8.23 3.49 8.37
CA LEU A 76 -9.44 3.46 7.57
C LEU A 76 -10.10 4.84 7.53
N GLY A 77 -10.88 5.10 6.50
CA GLY A 77 -11.55 6.40 6.31
C GLY A 77 -12.24 6.90 7.56
N GLN A 78 -12.29 8.23 7.72
CA GLN A 78 -12.83 8.90 8.90
C GLN A 78 -12.11 8.47 10.21
N ASN A 79 -10.78 8.54 10.21
CA ASN A 79 -9.94 8.23 11.38
C ASN A 79 -10.16 6.82 11.96
N GLY A 80 -10.20 5.80 11.10
CA GLY A 80 -10.33 4.41 11.51
C GLY A 80 -11.77 3.93 11.72
N VAL A 81 -12.77 4.79 11.51
CA VAL A 81 -14.19 4.40 11.63
C VAL A 81 -14.70 3.62 10.40
N GLY A 82 -13.95 3.65 9.30
CA GLY A 82 -14.28 2.94 8.06
C GLY A 82 -15.32 3.61 7.18
N GLY A 83 -15.69 4.87 7.47
CA GLY A 83 -16.62 5.62 6.65
C GLY A 83 -16.01 6.01 5.30
N HIS A 84 -16.76 5.78 4.22
CA HIS A 84 -16.35 6.02 2.84
C HIS A 84 -15.07 5.30 2.40
N SER A 85 -14.65 4.27 3.11
CA SER A 85 -13.45 3.49 2.80
C SER A 85 -13.69 2.47 1.70
N HIS A 86 -12.60 2.10 1.04
CA HIS A 86 -12.52 0.97 0.13
C HIS A 86 -11.60 -0.10 0.72
N TYR A 87 -11.60 -1.30 0.15
CA TYR A 87 -10.64 -2.37 0.48
C TYR A 87 -9.31 -2.13 -0.23
N ASP A 88 -8.70 -0.98 0.05
CA ASP A 88 -7.52 -0.43 -0.60
C ASP A 88 -6.25 -0.47 0.26
N GLN A 89 -6.31 -1.07 1.45
CA GLN A 89 -5.10 -1.23 2.25
C GLN A 89 -4.05 -2.01 1.49
N LEU A 90 -2.82 -1.51 1.52
CA LEU A 90 -1.68 -2.03 0.77
C LEU A 90 -1.87 -1.97 -0.76
N ALA A 91 -2.90 -1.28 -1.25
CA ALA A 91 -3.05 -1.06 -2.69
C ALA A 91 -1.98 -0.09 -3.20
N ILE A 92 -1.55 -0.34 -4.43
CA ILE A 92 -0.57 0.50 -5.13
C ILE A 92 -1.21 1.24 -6.29
N GLU A 93 -0.60 2.37 -6.63
CA GLU A 93 -0.76 3.00 -7.93
C GLU A 93 0.61 3.12 -8.60
N CYS A 94 0.65 2.93 -9.91
CA CYS A 94 1.88 2.97 -10.69
C CYS A 94 1.63 3.57 -12.06
N PHE A 95 2.37 4.64 -12.38
CA PHE A 95 2.39 5.27 -13.68
C PHE A 95 3.83 5.34 -14.19
N THR A 96 4.10 4.73 -15.33
CA THR A 96 5.40 4.71 -16.00
C THR A 96 5.22 4.55 -17.51
N ASN A 97 6.21 4.95 -18.28
CA ASN A 97 6.15 4.87 -19.74
C ASN A 97 4.88 5.52 -20.35
N ARG A 98 4.42 6.63 -19.74
CA ARG A 98 3.18 7.36 -20.10
C ARG A 98 1.89 6.52 -19.98
N ASN A 99 1.90 5.45 -19.19
CA ASN A 99 0.76 4.57 -18.96
C ASN A 99 0.57 4.26 -17.49
N TRP A 100 -0.68 4.07 -17.10
CA TRP A 100 -1.01 3.49 -15.82
C TRP A 100 -0.85 1.96 -15.87
N ILE A 101 0.05 1.46 -15.04
CA ILE A 101 0.21 0.01 -14.81
C ILE A 101 -0.77 -0.45 -13.74
N ALA A 102 -0.92 0.38 -12.69
CA ALA A 102 -1.89 0.20 -11.61
C ALA A 102 -2.56 1.54 -11.33
N ARG A 103 -3.87 1.55 -11.26
CA ARG A 103 -4.66 2.74 -10.98
C ARG A 103 -5.85 2.40 -10.09
N ASP A 104 -6.13 3.25 -9.12
CA ASP A 104 -7.35 3.18 -8.35
C ASP A 104 -8.55 3.55 -9.23
N PRO A 105 -9.62 2.74 -9.25
CA PRO A 105 -10.80 3.00 -10.10
C PRO A 105 -11.73 4.08 -9.50
N GLY A 106 -11.48 4.49 -8.26
CA GLY A 106 -12.38 5.36 -7.52
C GLY A 106 -13.66 4.65 -7.08
N THR A 107 -14.70 5.42 -6.81
CA THR A 107 -15.96 4.89 -6.27
C THR A 107 -16.93 4.37 -7.35
N GLY A 108 -16.69 4.69 -8.62
CA GLY A 108 -17.51 4.30 -9.75
C GLY A 108 -18.91 4.92 -9.75
N THR A 109 -19.69 4.61 -8.74
CA THR A 109 -21.03 5.15 -8.49
C THR A 109 -21.16 5.47 -7.00
N TYR A 110 -22.19 6.20 -6.60
CA TYR A 110 -22.38 6.59 -5.20
C TYR A 110 -23.53 5.82 -4.53
N THR A 111 -24.76 6.31 -4.61
CA THR A 111 -25.93 5.70 -3.97
C THR A 111 -26.94 5.09 -4.92
N ASP A 112 -26.82 5.40 -6.19
CA ASP A 112 -27.76 5.02 -7.25
C ASP A 112 -27.65 3.52 -7.62
N ASN A 113 -26.49 2.90 -7.39
CA ASN A 113 -26.27 1.47 -7.65
C ASN A 113 -25.34 0.86 -6.62
N THR A 114 -25.92 0.26 -5.58
CA THR A 114 -25.19 -0.32 -4.45
C THR A 114 -24.32 -1.51 -4.88
N GLU A 115 -24.81 -2.35 -5.80
CA GLU A 115 -24.02 -3.50 -6.28
C GLU A 115 -22.76 -3.03 -7.00
N LEU A 116 -22.89 -2.09 -7.91
CA LEU A 116 -21.74 -1.54 -8.64
C LEU A 116 -20.78 -0.81 -7.69
N ARG A 117 -21.31 -0.05 -6.73
CA ARG A 117 -20.49 0.58 -5.70
C ARG A 117 -19.70 -0.44 -4.89
N ASN A 118 -20.33 -1.53 -4.44
CA ASN A 118 -19.65 -2.60 -3.68
C ASN A 118 -18.54 -3.27 -4.51
N LYS A 119 -18.76 -3.46 -5.80
CA LYS A 119 -17.70 -3.93 -6.70
C LYS A 119 -16.52 -2.96 -6.73
N PHE A 120 -16.76 -1.66 -6.94
CA PHE A 120 -15.68 -0.67 -7.04
C PHE A 120 -14.89 -0.53 -5.75
N ARG A 121 -15.47 -0.69 -4.59
CA ARG A 121 -14.75 -0.64 -3.31
C ARG A 121 -14.17 -1.98 -2.85
N SER A 122 -14.40 -3.06 -3.60
CA SER A 122 -13.87 -4.39 -3.27
C SER A 122 -12.38 -4.52 -3.58
N LEU A 123 -11.70 -5.44 -2.89
CA LEU A 123 -10.27 -5.72 -3.10
C LEU A 123 -9.97 -6.09 -4.57
N GLY A 124 -10.92 -6.71 -5.26
CA GLY A 124 -10.77 -7.11 -6.65
C GLY A 124 -10.50 -5.94 -7.60
N TYR A 125 -10.97 -4.75 -7.26
CA TYR A 125 -10.84 -3.53 -8.06
C TYR A 125 -9.63 -2.67 -7.67
N HIS A 126 -8.99 -2.94 -6.53
CA HIS A 126 -7.77 -2.27 -6.09
C HIS A 126 -6.54 -3.14 -6.35
N TRP A 127 -5.40 -2.50 -6.53
CA TRP A 127 -4.11 -3.18 -6.73
C TRP A 127 -3.46 -3.56 -5.38
N GLY A 128 -4.29 -4.11 -4.48
CA GLY A 128 -3.86 -4.66 -3.20
C GLY A 128 -3.23 -6.04 -3.31
N PRO A 129 -2.87 -6.66 -2.18
CA PRO A 129 -2.34 -8.02 -2.13
C PRO A 129 -3.34 -9.04 -2.69
N ARG A 130 -2.82 -10.06 -3.39
CA ARG A 130 -3.61 -11.15 -3.97
C ARG A 130 -3.49 -12.44 -3.17
N ALA A 131 -3.59 -12.33 -1.86
CA ALA A 131 -3.67 -13.50 -1.00
C ALA A 131 -5.04 -14.18 -1.14
N ASP A 132 -5.09 -15.47 -0.79
CA ASP A 132 -6.36 -16.22 -0.71
C ASP A 132 -7.16 -15.73 0.51
N ILE A 133 -7.86 -14.63 0.33
CA ILE A 133 -8.68 -13.97 1.34
C ILE A 133 -10.14 -14.31 1.03
N LYS A 134 -10.82 -14.95 2.00
CA LYS A 134 -12.26 -15.12 1.93
C LYS A 134 -12.92 -13.82 2.39
N PHE A 135 -13.49 -13.10 1.44
CA PHE A 135 -14.29 -11.92 1.76
C PHE A 135 -15.73 -12.35 2.14
N PRO A 136 -16.39 -11.65 3.07
CA PRO A 136 -17.83 -11.81 3.25
C PRO A 136 -18.57 -11.37 1.98
N ASN A 137 -19.82 -11.80 1.86
CA ASN A 137 -20.65 -11.39 0.73
C ASN A 137 -20.73 -9.87 0.68
N GLU A 138 -20.48 -9.31 -0.50
CA GLU A 138 -20.56 -7.85 -0.73
C GLU A 138 -21.95 -7.29 -0.42
N ASP A 139 -23.00 -8.14 -0.46
CA ASP A 139 -24.38 -7.78 -0.15
C ASP A 139 -24.60 -7.45 1.35
N GLU A 140 -23.70 -7.88 2.23
CA GLU A 140 -23.74 -7.59 3.67
C GLU A 140 -23.08 -6.26 4.04
N PHE A 141 -22.51 -5.54 3.06
CA PHE A 141 -21.81 -4.30 3.33
C PHE A 141 -22.80 -3.14 3.49
N ASP A 142 -22.61 -2.40 4.59
CA ASP A 142 -23.15 -1.05 4.68
C ASP A 142 -22.66 -0.20 3.51
N CYS A 143 -23.54 0.58 2.89
CA CYS A 143 -23.24 1.35 1.70
C CYS A 143 -22.04 2.31 1.87
N PHE A 144 -21.76 2.75 3.09
CA PHE A 144 -20.72 3.73 3.37
C PHE A 144 -19.65 3.28 4.34
N ARG A 145 -19.81 2.13 4.97
CA ARG A 145 -18.91 1.66 6.03
C ARG A 145 -18.33 0.30 5.71
N LEU A 146 -17.05 0.13 5.99
CA LEU A 146 -16.38 -1.17 6.02
C LEU A 146 -16.20 -1.61 7.47
N ASN A 147 -16.80 -2.75 7.83
CA ASN A 147 -16.84 -3.22 9.21
C ASN A 147 -15.76 -4.25 9.55
N TYR A 148 -15.05 -4.79 8.55
CA TYR A 148 -14.22 -5.98 8.71
C TYR A 148 -12.79 -5.82 8.21
N MET A 149 -12.29 -4.61 8.06
CA MET A 149 -10.92 -4.35 7.67
C MET A 149 -10.20 -3.62 8.78
N SER A 150 -8.95 -3.98 9.05
CA SER A 150 -8.12 -3.26 9.98
C SER A 150 -7.53 -2.00 9.35
N ASP A 151 -7.08 -1.11 10.20
CA ASP A 151 -6.13 -0.09 9.79
C ASP A 151 -4.86 -0.75 9.22
N GLY A 152 -4.21 -0.08 8.28
CA GLY A 152 -2.88 -0.46 7.85
C GLY A 152 -1.84 0.10 8.82
N GLU A 153 -0.80 -0.68 9.10
CA GLU A 153 0.31 -0.26 9.93
C GLU A 153 1.63 -0.31 9.14
N VAL A 154 2.38 0.79 9.20
CA VAL A 154 3.66 0.92 8.53
C VAL A 154 4.77 0.67 9.53
N LEU A 155 5.54 -0.38 9.27
CA LEU A 155 6.70 -0.75 10.09
C LEU A 155 7.91 0.12 9.72
N THR A 156 8.12 0.32 8.43
CA THR A 156 9.20 1.16 7.95
C THR A 156 8.91 1.77 6.58
N TYR A 157 9.45 2.96 6.36
CA TYR A 157 9.39 3.67 5.09
C TYR A 157 10.66 4.52 4.92
N TYR A 158 11.29 4.41 3.77
CA TYR A 158 12.49 5.16 3.44
C TYR A 158 12.57 5.39 1.92
N LYS A 159 13.61 6.11 1.47
CA LYS A 159 13.75 6.51 0.08
C LYS A 159 13.56 5.36 -0.91
N ASN A 160 14.08 4.18 -0.60
CA ASN A 160 14.11 3.04 -1.52
C ASN A 160 13.27 1.87 -1.05
N GLY A 161 12.34 2.06 -0.11
CA GLY A 161 11.55 0.94 0.37
C GLY A 161 10.42 1.25 1.34
N PHE A 162 9.63 0.23 1.57
CA PHE A 162 8.46 0.23 2.44
C PHE A 162 8.23 -1.17 2.98
N LEU A 163 7.82 -1.27 4.23
CA LEU A 163 7.24 -2.45 4.83
C LEU A 163 6.05 -2.05 5.68
N GLY A 164 4.92 -2.67 5.43
CA GLY A 164 3.71 -2.47 6.22
C GLY A 164 2.81 -3.69 6.15
N TYR A 165 1.78 -3.70 6.98
CA TYR A 165 0.79 -4.76 7.00
C TYR A 165 -0.62 -4.23 7.22
N ALA A 166 -1.59 -5.07 6.88
CA ALA A 166 -2.98 -4.90 7.25
C ALA A 166 -3.62 -6.26 7.51
N ASP A 167 -4.66 -6.29 8.34
CA ASP A 167 -5.42 -7.50 8.60
C ASP A 167 -6.70 -7.49 7.73
N PHE A 168 -6.82 -8.50 6.90
CA PHE A 168 -7.96 -8.71 6.00
C PHE A 168 -8.76 -9.90 6.52
N TYR A 169 -9.87 -9.64 7.20
CA TYR A 169 -10.74 -10.69 7.76
C TYR A 169 -10.01 -11.70 8.64
N GLY A 170 -9.15 -11.18 9.52
CA GLY A 170 -8.35 -12.00 10.43
C GLY A 170 -7.10 -12.62 9.80
N LYS A 171 -6.85 -12.37 8.52
CA LYS A 171 -5.63 -12.78 7.85
C LYS A 171 -4.69 -11.59 7.71
N ARG A 172 -3.54 -11.64 8.38
CA ARG A 172 -2.50 -10.62 8.25
C ARG A 172 -1.72 -10.81 6.96
N ILE A 173 -1.54 -9.71 6.24
CA ILE A 173 -0.72 -9.66 5.04
C ILE A 173 0.29 -8.54 5.21
N TYR A 174 1.55 -8.87 4.99
CA TYR A 174 2.63 -7.91 4.87
C TYR A 174 2.89 -7.62 3.41
N ARG A 175 3.13 -6.37 3.09
CA ARG A 175 3.66 -5.95 1.79
C ARG A 175 4.98 -5.24 1.97
N LYS A 176 5.99 -5.77 1.30
CA LYS A 176 7.32 -5.19 1.19
C LYS A 176 7.48 -4.58 -0.19
N ILE A 177 8.08 -3.41 -0.25
CA ILE A 177 8.47 -2.75 -1.49
C ILE A 177 9.95 -2.41 -1.39
N GLU A 178 10.70 -2.75 -2.42
CA GLU A 178 12.08 -2.32 -2.61
C GLU A 178 12.23 -1.64 -3.96
N ILE A 179 13.04 -0.57 -4.01
CA ILE A 179 13.32 0.15 -5.24
C ILE A 179 14.82 0.17 -5.46
N GLU A 180 15.26 -0.58 -6.46
CA GLU A 180 16.68 -0.66 -6.85
C GLU A 180 16.84 -0.45 -8.35
N ASN A 181 17.74 0.46 -8.73
CA ASN A 181 18.04 0.79 -10.15
C ASN A 181 16.77 1.10 -10.96
N GLY A 182 15.79 1.79 -10.36
CA GLY A 182 14.53 2.14 -11.01
C GLY A 182 13.49 1.01 -11.06
N ILE A 183 13.83 -0.18 -10.60
CA ILE A 183 12.92 -1.32 -10.51
C ILE A 183 12.26 -1.31 -9.14
N VAL A 184 10.93 -1.32 -9.13
CA VAL A 184 10.11 -1.49 -7.93
C VAL A 184 9.76 -2.96 -7.80
N THR A 185 10.21 -3.61 -6.75
CA THR A 185 9.87 -5.00 -6.43
C THR A 185 8.83 -5.02 -5.32
N ILE A 186 7.73 -5.72 -5.55
CA ILE A 186 6.62 -5.88 -4.60
C ILE A 186 6.57 -7.32 -4.17
N GLU A 187 6.63 -7.55 -2.88
CA GLU A 187 6.56 -8.87 -2.26
C GLU A 187 5.46 -8.89 -1.21
N ASP A 188 4.53 -9.83 -1.32
CA ASP A 188 3.48 -10.06 -0.35
C ASP A 188 3.73 -11.34 0.44
N TYR A 189 3.48 -11.27 1.74
CA TYR A 189 3.64 -12.39 2.65
C TYR A 189 2.36 -12.61 3.44
N SER A 190 1.85 -13.82 3.45
CA SER A 190 0.67 -14.19 4.23
C SER A 190 0.85 -15.55 4.92
N LYS A 191 0.17 -15.70 6.04
CA LYS A 191 0.10 -16.93 6.82
C LYS A 191 -1.03 -17.85 6.35
#